data_ef0518448d020b4e213cc451363dd134
#
_entry.id   ef0518448d020b4e213cc451363dd134
#
_cell.length_a   1.000
_cell.length_b   1.000
_cell.length_c   1.000
_cell.angle_alpha   90.00
_cell.angle_beta   90.00
_cell.angle_gamma   90.00
#
_symmetry.space_group_name_H-M   'P 1'
#
loop_
_entity.id
_entity.type
_entity.pdbx_description
1 polymer ?
#
loop_
_entity_poly.entity_id
_entity_poly.type
_entity_poly.pdbx_seq_one_letter_code
_entity_poly.pdbx_strand_id
1 'polypeptide(L)'
;MAYRGKIAIEGRIVEIRGGEKRISRAYTYGYLSLTVRVGIEMYSVLVSASKINSYGFLPRVGHYIRAEGIKSPANDGYHDFSMSHLSSLEHIEPQK
;
A
#
# COMPACT_ATOMS: atom_id res chain seq x y z
N MET A 1 -6.85 14.44 -20.86
CA MET A 1 -5.90 13.95 -19.88
C MET A 1 -6.55 12.95 -18.94
N ALA A 2 -5.94 11.81 -18.79
CA ALA A 2 -6.50 10.81 -17.91
C ALA A 2 -6.37 11.27 -16.45
N TYR A 3 -7.49 11.41 -15.78
CA TYR A 3 -7.51 11.76 -14.37
C TYR A 3 -7.47 10.49 -13.53
N ARG A 4 -6.44 10.39 -12.69
CA ARG A 4 -6.36 9.27 -11.76
C ARG A 4 -6.86 9.76 -10.41
N GLY A 5 -8.06 9.35 -10.08
CA GLY A 5 -8.66 9.75 -8.84
C GLY A 5 -7.95 9.16 -7.63
N LYS A 6 -7.90 9.94 -6.57
CA LYS A 6 -7.48 9.45 -5.27
C LYS A 6 -8.64 8.65 -4.70
N ILE A 7 -8.36 7.44 -4.21
CA ILE A 7 -9.38 6.61 -3.60
C ILE A 7 -8.93 6.16 -2.22
N ALA A 8 -9.89 5.72 -1.42
CA ALA A 8 -9.61 5.10 -0.12
C ALA A 8 -10.08 3.66 -0.17
N ILE A 9 -9.28 2.77 0.41
CA ILE A 9 -9.65 1.36 0.57
C ILE A 9 -9.54 0.98 2.03
N GLU A 10 -10.33 -0.01 2.43
CA GLU A 10 -10.25 -0.61 3.75
C GLU A 10 -10.16 -2.11 3.59
N GLY A 11 -9.21 -2.71 4.26
CA GLY A 11 -9.04 -4.14 4.15
C GLY A 11 -7.98 -4.66 5.10
N ARG A 12 -7.78 -5.97 5.04
CA ARG A 12 -6.86 -6.67 5.92
C ARG A 12 -5.54 -6.92 5.20
N ILE A 13 -4.44 -6.64 5.88
CA ILE A 13 -3.11 -6.98 5.35
C ILE A 13 -2.93 -8.49 5.44
N VAL A 14 -2.70 -9.13 4.30
CA VAL A 14 -2.50 -10.58 4.24
C VAL A 14 -1.05 -10.95 3.96
N GLU A 15 -0.24 -10.01 3.47
CA GLU A 15 1.17 -10.26 3.22
C GLU A 15 1.92 -8.94 3.23
N ILE A 16 3.17 -8.97 3.66
CA ILE A 16 4.05 -7.79 3.63
C ILE A 16 5.37 -8.20 3.01
N ARG A 17 5.81 -7.44 2.01
CA ARG A 17 7.11 -7.64 1.38
C ARG A 17 7.89 -6.34 1.43
N GLY A 18 9.17 -6.44 1.77
CA GLY A 18 10.07 -5.32 1.68
C GLY A 18 10.87 -5.40 0.39
N GLY A 19 11.32 -4.25 -0.10
CA GLY A 19 12.14 -4.23 -1.28
C GLY A 19 12.89 -2.92 -1.42
N GLU A 20 13.77 -2.90 -2.40
CA GLU A 20 14.53 -1.73 -2.72
C GLU A 20 14.44 -1.49 -4.22
N LYS A 21 14.30 -0.24 -4.58
CA LYS A 21 14.31 0.16 -5.98
C LYS A 21 15.44 1.14 -6.19
N ARG A 22 16.38 0.77 -7.06
CA ARG A 22 17.49 1.67 -7.40
C ARG A 22 17.00 2.70 -8.39
N ILE A 23 17.13 3.97 -8.02
CA ILE A 23 16.74 5.08 -8.88
C ILE A 23 17.95 5.60 -9.65
N SER A 24 19.12 5.60 -9.01
CA SER A 24 20.37 6.03 -9.63
C SER A 24 21.53 5.28 -8.97
N ARG A 25 22.74 5.50 -9.47
CA ARG A 25 23.91 4.86 -8.88
C ARG A 25 24.07 5.20 -7.40
N ALA A 26 23.66 6.40 -7.02
CA ALA A 26 23.88 6.91 -5.68
C ALA A 26 22.63 6.82 -4.81
N TYR A 27 21.49 6.41 -5.36
CA TYR A 27 20.23 6.47 -4.63
C TYR A 27 19.44 5.18 -4.77
N THR A 28 19.17 4.57 -3.64
CA THR A 28 18.32 3.40 -3.55
C THR A 28 17.12 3.74 -2.68
N TYR A 29 15.94 3.38 -3.16
CA TYR A 29 14.67 3.67 -2.49
C TYR A 29 14.15 2.39 -1.84
N GLY A 30 13.94 2.46 -0.53
CA GLY A 30 13.34 1.36 0.20
C GLY A 30 11.83 1.49 0.27
N TYR A 31 11.12 0.38 0.19
CA TYR A 31 9.67 0.39 0.27
C TYR A 31 9.13 -0.89 0.89
N LEU A 32 7.90 -0.81 1.38
CA LEU A 32 7.12 -1.97 1.79
C LEU A 32 5.93 -2.09 0.86
N SER A 33 5.65 -3.31 0.43
CA SER A 33 4.44 -3.63 -0.32
C SER A 33 3.50 -4.38 0.62
N LEU A 34 2.37 -3.76 0.93
CA LEU A 34 1.36 -4.39 1.76
C LEU A 34 0.31 -4.99 0.85
N THR A 35 0.14 -6.31 0.88
CA THR A 35 -0.94 -6.94 0.15
C THR A 35 -2.19 -6.85 1.01
N VAL A 36 -3.17 -6.08 0.54
CA VAL A 36 -4.39 -5.79 1.27
C VAL A 36 -5.57 -6.41 0.55
N ARG A 37 -6.33 -7.20 1.27
CA ARG A 37 -7.53 -7.83 0.71
C ARG A 37 -8.74 -6.95 0.96
N VAL A 38 -9.39 -6.55 -0.13
CA VAL A 38 -10.59 -5.70 -0.09
C VAL A 38 -11.69 -6.48 -0.80
N GLY A 39 -12.52 -7.18 -0.03
CA GLY A 39 -13.52 -8.07 -0.62
C GLY A 39 -12.83 -9.20 -1.37
N ILE A 40 -13.05 -9.28 -2.67
CA ILE A 40 -12.42 -10.30 -3.52
C ILE A 40 -11.19 -9.76 -4.25
N GLU A 41 -10.89 -8.48 -4.06
CA GLU A 41 -9.78 -7.84 -4.77
C GLU A 41 -8.53 -7.78 -3.89
N MET A 42 -7.38 -7.87 -4.53
CA MET A 42 -6.09 -7.79 -3.86
C MET A 42 -5.36 -6.53 -4.33
N TYR A 43 -4.99 -5.71 -3.37
CA TYR A 43 -4.26 -4.47 -3.63
C TYR A 43 -2.82 -4.59 -3.16
N SER A 44 -1.89 -4.10 -3.98
CA SER A 44 -0.52 -3.91 -3.55
C SER A 44 -0.35 -2.45 -3.12
N VAL A 45 -0.32 -2.21 -1.81
CA VAL A 45 -0.21 -0.86 -1.27
C VAL A 45 1.25 -0.57 -1.00
N LEU A 46 1.81 0.39 -1.72
CA LEU A 46 3.23 0.73 -1.64
C LEU A 46 3.47 1.83 -0.62
N VAL A 47 4.31 1.54 0.35
CA VAL A 47 4.62 2.46 1.43
C VAL A 47 6.11 2.77 1.39
N SER A 48 6.46 4.05 1.31
CA SER A 48 7.86 4.45 1.36
C SER A 48 8.45 4.12 2.72
N ALA A 49 9.62 3.49 2.74
CA ALA A 49 10.27 3.14 3.99
C ALA A 49 10.56 4.38 4.85
N SER A 50 10.86 5.50 4.21
CA SER A 50 11.13 6.74 4.94
C SER A 50 9.91 7.30 5.64
N LYS A 51 8.71 6.90 5.22
CA LYS A 51 7.46 7.41 5.78
C LYS A 51 6.77 6.44 6.71
N ILE A 52 7.31 5.22 6.85
CA ILE A 52 6.62 4.18 7.61
C ILE A 52 6.36 4.61 9.06
N ASN A 53 7.28 5.36 9.65
CA ASN A 53 7.14 5.80 11.03
C ASN A 53 6.20 6.99 11.19
N SER A 54 5.82 7.65 10.10
CA SER A 54 4.96 8.83 10.17
C SER A 54 3.48 8.47 10.32
N TYR A 55 3.14 7.20 10.14
CA TYR A 55 1.73 6.79 10.19
C TYR A 55 1.24 6.42 11.59
N GLY A 56 2.14 6.43 12.57
CA GLY A 56 1.74 6.20 13.95
C GLY A 56 1.56 4.73 14.34
N PHE A 57 1.84 3.81 13.44
CA PHE A 57 1.81 2.39 13.75
C PHE A 57 2.72 1.65 12.76
N LEU A 58 3.10 0.43 13.13
CA LEU A 58 3.90 -0.42 12.25
C LEU A 58 2.98 -1.47 11.62
N PRO A 59 2.81 -1.44 10.30
CA PRO A 59 1.93 -2.41 9.64
C PRO A 59 2.39 -3.86 9.86
N ARG A 60 1.43 -4.73 10.09
CA ARG A 60 1.67 -6.17 10.27
C ARG A 60 0.59 -6.97 9.59
N VAL A 61 0.94 -8.19 9.18
CA VAL A 61 -0.05 -9.13 8.66
C VAL A 61 -1.15 -9.32 9.70
N GLY A 62 -2.38 -9.23 9.26
CA GLY A 62 -3.55 -9.32 10.12
C GLY A 62 -4.16 -7.99 10.50
N HIS A 63 -3.41 -6.90 10.38
CA HIS A 63 -3.97 -5.57 10.66
C HIS A 63 -5.04 -5.20 9.65
N TYR A 64 -6.10 -4.58 10.13
CA TYR A 64 -7.13 -4.01 9.27
C TYR A 64 -6.81 -2.53 9.13
N ILE A 65 -6.72 -2.07 7.89
CA ILE A 65 -6.23 -0.73 7.63
C ILE A 65 -7.14 0.01 6.65
N ARG A 66 -7.03 1.33 6.70
CA ARG A 66 -7.60 2.22 5.69
C ARG A 66 -6.43 2.96 5.04
N ALA A 67 -6.36 2.90 3.73
CA ALA A 67 -5.32 3.56 2.97
C ALA A 67 -5.96 4.45 1.90
N GLU A 68 -5.38 5.63 1.70
CA GLU A 68 -5.85 6.56 0.70
C GLU A 68 -4.68 6.93 -0.21
N GLY A 69 -4.88 6.81 -1.50
CA GLY A 69 -3.83 7.08 -2.47
C GLY A 69 -4.32 6.93 -3.90
N ILE A 70 -3.40 6.75 -4.81
CA ILE A 70 -3.69 6.66 -6.22
C ILE A 70 -3.74 5.20 -6.65
N LYS A 71 -4.88 4.79 -7.20
CA LYS A 71 -5.12 3.44 -7.67
C LYS A 71 -4.70 3.31 -9.14
N SER A 72 -4.04 2.21 -9.46
CA SER A 72 -3.70 1.88 -10.83
C SER A 72 -3.75 0.36 -11.00
N PRO A 73 -3.86 -0.15 -12.24
CA PRO A 73 -3.80 -1.60 -12.44
C PRO A 73 -2.46 -2.15 -12.02
N ALA A 74 -2.47 -3.32 -11.39
CA ALA A 74 -1.24 -4.04 -11.10
C ALA A 74 -0.97 -4.99 -12.27
N ASN A 75 0.25 -4.98 -12.77
CA ASN A 75 0.61 -5.80 -13.92
C ASN A 75 1.57 -6.92 -13.52
N ASP A 76 1.41 -7.44 -12.31
CA ASP A 76 2.29 -8.47 -11.78
C ASP A 76 1.69 -9.87 -11.82
N GLY A 77 0.46 -10.01 -12.31
CA GLY A 77 -0.22 -11.29 -12.39
C GLY A 77 -0.67 -11.83 -11.04
N TYR A 78 -0.50 -11.07 -9.98
CA TYR A 78 -0.80 -11.49 -8.61
C TYR A 78 -1.81 -10.59 -7.92
N HIS A 79 -1.65 -9.27 -8.07
CA HIS A 79 -2.58 -8.30 -7.50
C HIS A 79 -3.50 -7.77 -8.58
N ASP A 80 -4.70 -7.37 -8.18
CA ASP A 80 -5.64 -6.74 -9.10
C ASP A 80 -5.29 -5.28 -9.32
N PHE A 81 -4.89 -4.60 -8.26
CA PHE A 81 -4.59 -3.17 -8.31
C PHE A 81 -3.35 -2.86 -7.49
N SER A 82 -2.76 -1.72 -7.81
CA SER A 82 -1.66 -1.15 -7.05
C SER A 82 -2.11 0.20 -6.51
N MET A 83 -1.71 0.54 -5.31
CA MET A 83 -1.98 1.84 -4.73
C MET A 83 -0.66 2.47 -4.33
N SER A 84 -0.43 3.70 -4.78
CA SER A 84 0.80 4.43 -4.51
C SER A 84 0.49 5.85 -4.11
N HIS A 85 1.53 6.62 -3.80
CA HIS A 85 1.39 8.03 -3.41
C HIS A 85 0.36 8.18 -2.31
N LEU A 86 0.54 7.41 -1.25
CA LEU A 86 -0.41 7.42 -0.13
C LEU A 86 -0.46 8.79 0.52
N SER A 87 -1.67 9.30 0.70
CA SER A 87 -1.90 10.50 1.49
C SER A 87 -2.24 10.17 2.93
N SER A 88 -2.70 8.94 3.19
CA SER A 88 -2.94 8.49 4.56
C SER A 88 -2.88 6.98 4.63
N LEU A 89 -2.54 6.49 5.81
CA LEU A 89 -2.54 5.06 6.13
C LEU A 89 -2.89 4.96 7.61
N GLU A 90 -3.98 4.30 7.92
CA GLU A 90 -4.48 4.21 9.28
C GLU A 90 -4.74 2.77 9.68
N HIS A 91 -4.42 2.45 10.92
CA HIS A 91 -4.81 1.18 11.52
C HIS A 91 -6.20 1.37 12.12
N ILE A 92 -7.17 0.61 11.63
CA ILE A 92 -8.55 0.75 12.07
C ILE A 92 -9.04 -0.57 12.64
N GLU A 93 -10.15 -0.49 13.39
CA GLU A 93 -10.80 -1.67 13.93
C GLU A 93 -11.86 -2.12 12.95
N PRO A 94 -11.89 -3.42 12.57
CA PRO A 94 -12.95 -3.87 11.68
C PRO A 94 -14.30 -3.78 12.37
N GLN A 95 -15.29 -3.38 11.59
CA GLN A 95 -16.67 -3.36 12.06
C GLN A 95 -17.17 -4.79 12.21
N LYS A 96 -17.87 -5.03 13.28
CA LYS A 96 -18.47 -6.35 13.51
C LYS A 96 -19.89 -6.39 12.99
#